data_afac798b6f89b6605f40556e3d2bf623
#
_entry.id   afac798b6f89b6605f40556e3d2bf623
#
_cell.length_a   1.000
_cell.length_b   1.000
_cell.length_c   1.000
_cell.angle_alpha   90.00
_cell.angle_beta   90.00
_cell.angle_gamma   90.00
#
_symmetry.space_group_name_H-M   'P 1'
#
loop_
_entity.id
_entity.type
_entity.pdbx_description
1 polymer ?
#
loop_
_entity_poly.entity_id
_entity_poly.type
_entity_poly.pdbx_seq_one_letter_code
_entity_poly.pdbx_strand_id
1 'polypeptide(L)'
;MADIVFGFGTSHSPLLSTPPNKWHLRVEADKKNPSLEYRGKSYVFDELVKLRAKESLDYQSSLPVRAERHDASQLSIVKLSEHLEKVDPDVLIIIGNDQREVFEENNTPAISMIYGENVNHLSIPPERLANMPPGIAIAAKGCSAEQDISYPIDSDLSTHIISSLTKDHFDLCAMKSLPDGPRGPRGMSHAYGFIYRRIMKKPIPAVHVCLNTFYQPNQPTASRCVALGKAIGRAVNNYNRNLRVAVCGSGGLSHFVIDEEFDQRVNQGLKTLDMNLLASLPEEYFISGTSEIKNWITTAAIVNEGGLKNSMLDYIPCYRSEAGTGNAMGFMTW
;
A
#
# COMPACT_ATOMS: atom_id res chain seq x y z
N MET A 1 23.85 -15.78 -5.31
CA MET A 1 22.43 -15.93 -5.02
C MET A 1 21.84 -14.54 -4.86
N ALA A 2 20.54 -14.35 -5.02
CA ALA A 2 19.94 -13.05 -4.76
C ALA A 2 19.90 -12.78 -3.26
N ASP A 3 20.11 -11.51 -2.89
CA ASP A 3 20.11 -11.05 -1.51
C ASP A 3 19.07 -9.95 -1.32
N ILE A 4 18.26 -10.05 -0.27
CA ILE A 4 17.35 -8.99 0.14
C ILE A 4 18.18 -7.96 0.92
N VAL A 5 18.45 -6.81 0.30
CA VAL A 5 19.38 -5.80 0.82
C VAL A 5 18.71 -4.58 1.44
N PHE A 6 17.41 -4.40 1.18
CA PHE A 6 16.62 -3.27 1.67
C PHE A 6 15.14 -3.59 1.68
N GLY A 7 14.45 -3.14 2.70
CA GLY A 7 13.01 -3.16 2.79
C GLY A 7 12.47 -1.79 3.15
N PHE A 8 11.30 -1.44 2.63
CA PHE A 8 10.59 -0.27 3.07
C PHE A 8 9.07 -0.43 2.98
N GLY A 9 8.37 0.31 3.81
CA GLY A 9 6.93 0.46 3.75
C GLY A 9 6.57 1.93 3.59
N THR A 10 5.56 2.22 2.78
CA THR A 10 5.07 3.58 2.57
C THR A 10 3.56 3.62 2.40
N SER A 11 2.93 4.58 3.04
CA SER A 11 1.57 4.96 2.69
C SER A 11 1.52 5.57 1.29
N HIS A 12 0.41 5.32 0.57
CA HIS A 12 0.13 5.89 -0.75
C HIS A 12 -1.17 6.71 -0.76
N SER A 13 -1.57 7.21 0.39
CA SER A 13 -2.83 7.92 0.60
C SER A 13 -3.05 9.09 -0.36
N PRO A 14 -4.29 9.31 -0.82
CA PRO A 14 -4.69 10.52 -1.54
C PRO A 14 -4.27 11.83 -0.87
N LEU A 15 -4.23 11.87 0.48
CA LEU A 15 -3.85 13.08 1.23
C LEU A 15 -2.38 13.48 1.02
N LEU A 16 -1.50 12.54 0.68
CA LEU A 16 -0.09 12.81 0.37
C LEU A 16 0.11 13.63 -0.90
N SER A 17 -0.87 13.59 -1.81
CA SER A 17 -0.83 14.33 -3.08
C SER A 17 -1.88 15.45 -3.14
N THR A 18 -2.55 15.72 -2.02
CA THR A 18 -3.57 16.77 -1.89
C THR A 18 -3.07 17.83 -0.92
N PRO A 19 -3.03 19.12 -1.28
CA PRO A 19 -2.66 20.18 -0.36
C PRO A 19 -3.54 20.17 0.90
N PRO A 20 -2.99 20.43 2.10
CA PRO A 20 -3.72 20.29 3.37
C PRO A 20 -4.99 21.14 3.48
N ASN A 21 -5.01 22.32 2.84
CA ASN A 21 -6.19 23.18 2.75
C ASN A 21 -7.31 22.62 1.85
N LYS A 22 -7.05 21.51 1.14
CA LYS A 22 -8.05 20.83 0.28
C LYS A 22 -8.54 19.50 0.85
N TRP A 23 -8.04 19.05 2.02
CA TRP A 23 -8.46 17.78 2.62
C TRP A 23 -9.95 17.76 2.97
N HIS A 24 -10.53 18.94 3.27
CA HIS A 24 -11.97 19.07 3.53
C HIS A 24 -12.86 18.61 2.36
N LEU A 25 -12.35 18.60 1.12
CA LEU A 25 -13.11 18.13 -0.05
C LEU A 25 -13.54 16.67 0.06
N ARG A 26 -12.90 15.89 0.93
CA ARG A 26 -13.24 14.49 1.17
C ARG A 26 -14.22 14.31 2.34
N VAL A 27 -14.33 15.29 3.24
CA VAL A 27 -15.18 15.21 4.44
C VAL A 27 -16.66 15.10 4.06
N GLU A 28 -17.08 15.74 2.98
CA GLU A 28 -18.46 15.62 2.50
C GLU A 28 -18.83 14.21 2.03
N ALA A 29 -17.85 13.47 1.51
CA ALA A 29 -18.03 12.06 1.18
C ALA A 29 -18.07 11.19 2.44
N ASP A 30 -17.24 11.52 3.45
CA ASP A 30 -17.26 10.83 4.75
C ASP A 30 -18.60 10.99 5.45
N LYS A 31 -19.17 12.19 5.47
CA LYS A 31 -20.49 12.47 6.05
C LYS A 31 -21.64 11.71 5.39
N LYS A 32 -21.49 11.40 4.10
CA LYS A 32 -22.48 10.65 3.33
C LYS A 32 -22.24 9.14 3.35
N ASN A 33 -21.11 8.70 3.87
CA ASN A 33 -20.78 7.27 3.93
C ASN A 33 -21.65 6.60 5.01
N PRO A 34 -22.47 5.60 4.64
CA PRO A 34 -23.32 4.91 5.61
C PRO A 34 -22.54 3.92 6.49
N SER A 35 -21.26 3.66 6.17
CA SER A 35 -20.46 2.61 6.81
C SER A 35 -19.01 3.07 6.94
N LEU A 36 -18.70 3.79 8.00
CA LEU A 36 -17.34 4.13 8.41
C LEU A 36 -16.85 3.06 9.38
N GLU A 37 -15.88 2.26 8.93
CA GLU A 37 -15.40 1.12 9.70
C GLU A 37 -14.40 1.54 10.78
N TYR A 38 -14.67 1.15 12.03
CA TYR A 38 -13.81 1.41 13.18
C TYR A 38 -13.87 0.26 14.18
N ARG A 39 -12.75 -0.40 14.43
CA ARG A 39 -12.61 -1.53 15.38
C ARG A 39 -13.62 -2.65 15.14
N GLY A 40 -13.77 -3.06 13.88
CA GLY A 40 -14.68 -4.15 13.49
C GLY A 40 -16.17 -3.81 13.56
N LYS A 41 -16.51 -2.53 13.64
CA LYS A 41 -17.90 -2.04 13.64
C LYS A 41 -18.08 -0.92 12.64
N SER A 42 -19.27 -0.86 12.04
CA SER A 42 -19.69 0.22 11.14
C SER A 42 -20.40 1.33 11.92
N TYR A 43 -20.12 2.57 11.55
CA TYR A 43 -20.70 3.77 12.14
C TYR A 43 -21.08 4.76 11.03
N VAL A 44 -22.03 5.63 11.32
CA VAL A 44 -22.20 6.87 10.55
C VAL A 44 -21.35 7.99 11.17
N PHE A 45 -21.13 9.05 10.42
CA PHE A 45 -20.22 10.14 10.80
C PHE A 45 -20.52 10.72 12.19
N ASP A 46 -21.79 11.06 12.46
CA ASP A 46 -22.21 11.68 13.73
C ASP A 46 -22.07 10.73 14.94
N GLU A 47 -22.15 9.43 14.72
CA GLU A 47 -21.90 8.45 15.78
C GLU A 47 -20.42 8.42 16.16
N LEU A 48 -19.52 8.48 15.18
CA LEU A 48 -18.09 8.58 15.44
C LEU A 48 -17.72 9.89 16.15
N VAL A 49 -18.31 11.04 15.75
CA VAL A 49 -18.10 12.32 16.45
C VAL A 49 -18.46 12.19 17.92
N LYS A 50 -19.60 11.57 18.25
CA LYS A 50 -20.02 11.35 19.64
C LYS A 50 -19.12 10.36 20.38
N LEU A 51 -18.79 9.24 19.74
CA LEU A 51 -17.95 8.18 20.30
C LEU A 51 -16.57 8.71 20.69
N ARG A 52 -16.00 9.57 19.84
CA ARG A 52 -14.62 10.06 19.91
C ARG A 52 -14.50 11.50 20.45
N ALA A 53 -15.57 12.03 21.08
CA ALA A 53 -15.64 13.42 21.54
C ALA A 53 -14.51 13.84 22.52
N LYS A 54 -13.84 12.87 23.17
CA LYS A 54 -12.75 13.13 24.13
C LYS A 54 -11.35 13.20 23.49
N GLU A 55 -11.24 12.94 22.18
CA GLU A 55 -9.97 12.83 21.48
C GLU A 55 -9.47 14.16 20.86
N SER A 56 -10.21 15.27 21.05
CA SER A 56 -9.89 16.61 20.50
C SER A 56 -9.64 16.59 18.98
N LEU A 57 -10.45 15.82 18.24
CA LEU A 57 -10.26 15.60 16.81
C LEU A 57 -10.54 16.83 15.94
N ASP A 58 -11.30 17.79 16.45
CA ASP A 58 -11.48 19.13 15.86
C ASP A 58 -10.13 19.88 15.78
N TYR A 59 -9.35 19.89 16.88
CA TYR A 59 -8.00 20.43 16.89
C TYR A 59 -7.07 19.62 15.99
N GLN A 60 -7.06 18.29 16.10
CA GLN A 60 -6.22 17.39 15.31
C GLN A 60 -6.45 17.51 13.79
N SER A 61 -7.66 17.88 13.39
CA SER A 61 -8.03 18.12 11.99
C SER A 61 -7.98 19.61 11.58
N SER A 62 -7.47 20.50 12.41
CA SER A 62 -7.30 21.91 12.08
C SER A 62 -6.26 22.13 10.98
N LEU A 63 -6.38 23.23 10.23
CA LEU A 63 -5.48 23.50 9.10
C LEU A 63 -4.00 23.58 9.50
N PRO A 64 -3.58 24.21 10.61
CA PRO A 64 -2.18 24.21 11.03
C PRO A 64 -1.64 22.79 11.26
N VAL A 65 -2.40 21.94 11.97
CA VAL A 65 -2.00 20.54 12.24
C VAL A 65 -1.94 19.71 10.95
N ARG A 66 -2.91 19.90 10.05
CA ARG A 66 -2.86 19.24 8.71
C ARG A 66 -1.61 19.65 7.92
N ALA A 67 -1.25 20.93 7.95
CA ALA A 67 -0.07 21.43 7.25
C ALA A 67 1.21 20.82 7.81
N GLU A 68 1.38 20.83 9.12
CA GLU A 68 2.51 20.21 9.80
C GLU A 68 2.66 18.71 9.46
N ARG A 69 1.57 17.97 9.53
CA ARG A 69 1.54 16.52 9.21
C ARG A 69 1.78 16.22 7.75
N HIS A 70 1.26 17.07 6.86
CA HIS A 70 1.54 16.97 5.44
C HIS A 70 3.03 17.17 5.17
N ASP A 71 3.64 18.21 5.71
CA ASP A 71 5.06 18.51 5.50
C ASP A 71 5.96 17.41 6.08
N ALA A 72 5.65 16.91 7.28
CA ALA A 72 6.33 15.75 7.85
C ALA A 72 6.24 14.51 6.95
N SER A 73 5.07 14.25 6.38
CA SER A 73 4.86 13.14 5.43
C SER A 73 5.67 13.32 4.14
N GLN A 74 5.75 14.54 3.60
CA GLN A 74 6.59 14.82 2.42
C GLN A 74 8.08 14.58 2.71
N LEU A 75 8.57 14.98 3.89
CA LEU A 75 9.96 14.70 4.31
C LEU A 75 10.22 13.20 4.42
N SER A 76 9.28 12.41 4.93
CA SER A 76 9.43 10.96 5.02
C SER A 76 9.46 10.30 3.63
N ILE A 77 8.67 10.78 2.67
CA ILE A 77 8.73 10.35 1.26
C ILE A 77 10.12 10.62 0.67
N VAL A 78 10.66 11.82 0.89
CA VAL A 78 12.00 12.20 0.41
C VAL A 78 13.06 11.28 1.00
N LYS A 79 13.03 11.03 2.32
CA LYS A 79 13.96 10.10 2.98
C LYS A 79 13.91 8.70 2.38
N LEU A 80 12.71 8.15 2.14
CA LEU A 80 12.55 6.83 1.52
C LEU A 80 13.14 6.80 0.12
N SER A 81 12.87 7.83 -0.68
CA SER A 81 13.38 7.97 -2.04
C SER A 81 14.91 8.02 -2.07
N GLU A 82 15.53 8.80 -1.17
CA GLU A 82 16.98 8.89 -1.02
C GLU A 82 17.63 7.58 -0.54
N HIS A 83 16.97 6.87 0.40
CA HIS A 83 17.44 5.56 0.85
C HIS A 83 17.41 4.54 -0.29
N LEU A 84 16.31 4.47 -1.05
CA LEU A 84 16.20 3.56 -2.19
C LEU A 84 17.26 3.87 -3.26
N GLU A 85 17.48 5.15 -3.57
CA GLU A 85 18.52 5.58 -4.52
C GLU A 85 19.92 5.20 -4.05
N LYS A 86 20.22 5.40 -2.74
CA LYS A 86 21.52 5.05 -2.16
C LYS A 86 21.78 3.54 -2.14
N VAL A 87 20.74 2.74 -1.90
CA VAL A 87 20.83 1.27 -1.94
C VAL A 87 21.10 0.78 -3.35
N ASP A 88 20.53 1.44 -4.36
CA ASP A 88 20.66 1.12 -5.78
C ASP A 88 20.45 -0.38 -6.06
N PRO A 89 19.25 -0.92 -5.82
CA PRO A 89 18.98 -2.34 -6.02
C PRO A 89 18.80 -2.66 -7.51
N ASP A 90 19.07 -3.91 -7.87
CA ASP A 90 18.86 -4.42 -9.24
C ASP A 90 17.36 -4.65 -9.53
N VAL A 91 16.59 -5.02 -8.51
CA VAL A 91 15.14 -5.34 -8.61
C VAL A 91 14.40 -4.84 -7.38
N LEU A 92 13.17 -4.37 -7.60
CA LEU A 92 12.24 -3.98 -6.54
C LEU A 92 10.99 -4.88 -6.54
N ILE A 93 10.78 -5.64 -5.46
CA ILE A 93 9.52 -6.37 -5.23
C ILE A 93 8.54 -5.39 -4.58
N ILE A 94 7.37 -5.19 -5.19
CA ILE A 94 6.33 -4.30 -4.68
C ILE A 94 5.11 -5.14 -4.27
N ILE A 95 4.79 -5.12 -2.97
CA ILE A 95 3.57 -5.70 -2.43
C ILE A 95 2.53 -4.58 -2.38
N GLY A 96 1.49 -4.70 -3.17
CA GLY A 96 0.42 -3.72 -3.29
C GLY A 96 -0.96 -4.37 -3.37
N ASN A 97 -1.96 -3.55 -3.60
CA ASN A 97 -3.36 -3.96 -3.73
C ASN A 97 -4.02 -3.30 -4.93
N ASP A 98 -5.24 -3.71 -5.21
CA ASP A 98 -6.10 -3.13 -6.23
C ASP A 98 -7.44 -2.70 -5.64
N GLN A 99 -7.96 -1.55 -6.07
CA GLN A 99 -9.28 -1.04 -5.69
C GLN A 99 -10.16 -0.87 -6.93
N ARG A 100 -10.40 -1.97 -7.66
CA ARG A 100 -11.18 -2.02 -8.92
C ARG A 100 -10.57 -1.22 -10.08
N GLU A 101 -9.26 -1.03 -10.07
CA GLU A 101 -8.51 -0.39 -11.16
C GLU A 101 -8.09 -1.41 -12.20
N VAL A 102 -7.71 -2.61 -11.74
CA VAL A 102 -7.22 -3.74 -12.56
C VAL A 102 -8.24 -4.88 -12.59
N PHE A 103 -8.72 -5.32 -11.43
CA PHE A 103 -9.66 -6.42 -11.30
C PHE A 103 -11.08 -5.93 -11.10
N GLU A 104 -12.04 -6.58 -11.78
CA GLU A 104 -13.46 -6.31 -11.64
C GLU A 104 -14.11 -7.27 -10.63
N GLU A 105 -15.37 -7.02 -10.30
CA GLU A 105 -16.11 -7.83 -9.32
C GLU A 105 -16.24 -9.29 -9.74
N ASN A 106 -16.36 -9.54 -11.04
CA ASN A 106 -16.48 -10.88 -11.63
C ASN A 106 -15.16 -11.68 -11.62
N ASN A 107 -14.03 -11.03 -11.34
CA ASN A 107 -12.72 -11.70 -11.30
C ASN A 107 -11.79 -10.96 -10.30
N THR A 108 -11.80 -11.40 -9.04
CA THR A 108 -10.99 -10.80 -7.98
C THR A 108 -10.06 -11.87 -7.38
N PRO A 109 -8.84 -12.04 -7.89
CA PRO A 109 -7.88 -13.00 -7.33
C PRO A 109 -7.41 -12.58 -5.94
N ALA A 110 -7.27 -13.54 -5.01
CA ALA A 110 -6.74 -13.29 -3.67
C ALA A 110 -5.27 -12.81 -3.71
N ILE A 111 -4.48 -13.44 -4.59
CA ILE A 111 -3.07 -13.12 -4.82
C ILE A 111 -2.85 -13.16 -6.33
N SER A 112 -2.19 -12.15 -6.88
CA SER A 112 -1.79 -12.16 -8.28
C SER A 112 -0.39 -11.60 -8.49
N MET A 113 0.30 -12.07 -9.54
CA MET A 113 1.64 -11.65 -9.92
C MET A 113 1.76 -11.49 -11.43
N ILE A 114 2.52 -10.49 -11.87
CA ILE A 114 2.87 -10.27 -13.28
C ILE A 114 4.22 -10.95 -13.55
N TYR A 115 4.27 -11.75 -14.62
CA TYR A 115 5.50 -12.40 -15.10
C TYR A 115 5.89 -12.04 -16.54
N GLY A 116 5.16 -11.15 -17.21
CA GLY A 116 5.53 -10.60 -18.51
C GLY A 116 6.70 -9.62 -18.40
N GLU A 117 7.15 -9.10 -19.53
CA GLU A 117 8.35 -8.25 -19.58
C GLU A 117 8.11 -6.82 -19.10
N ASN A 118 6.88 -6.34 -19.21
CA ASN A 118 6.53 -4.95 -18.93
C ASN A 118 5.17 -4.81 -18.28
N VAL A 119 4.98 -3.69 -17.59
CA VAL A 119 3.69 -3.25 -17.04
C VAL A 119 3.40 -1.80 -17.46
N ASN A 120 2.17 -1.54 -17.88
CA ASN A 120 1.74 -0.19 -18.28
C ASN A 120 1.43 0.67 -17.06
N HIS A 121 1.89 1.92 -17.11
CA HIS A 121 1.47 2.99 -16.23
C HIS A 121 0.81 4.08 -17.07
N LEU A 122 -0.51 4.18 -16.97
CA LEU A 122 -1.30 5.02 -17.85
C LEU A 122 -1.58 6.39 -17.23
N SER A 123 -1.64 7.39 -18.09
CA SER A 123 -2.16 8.71 -17.76
C SER A 123 -3.67 8.67 -17.61
N ILE A 124 -4.23 9.61 -16.86
CA ILE A 124 -5.69 9.76 -16.75
C ILE A 124 -6.17 10.75 -17.80
N PRO A 125 -7.04 10.32 -18.74
CA PRO A 125 -7.58 11.23 -19.73
C PRO A 125 -8.26 12.45 -19.10
N PRO A 126 -8.11 13.67 -19.68
CA PRO A 126 -8.66 14.90 -19.11
C PRO A 126 -10.16 14.84 -18.82
N GLU A 127 -10.95 14.21 -19.69
CA GLU A 127 -12.40 14.04 -19.52
C GLU A 127 -12.73 13.14 -18.32
N ARG A 128 -11.91 12.11 -18.04
CA ARG A 128 -12.07 11.27 -16.86
C ARG A 128 -11.71 12.03 -15.59
N LEU A 129 -10.63 12.81 -15.64
CA LEU A 129 -10.18 13.62 -14.50
C LEU A 129 -11.23 14.67 -14.13
N ALA A 130 -11.85 15.32 -15.13
CA ALA A 130 -12.89 16.32 -14.94
C ALA A 130 -14.18 15.75 -14.29
N ASN A 131 -14.45 14.46 -14.48
CA ASN A 131 -15.61 13.77 -13.93
C ASN A 131 -15.34 13.13 -12.54
N MET A 132 -14.10 13.21 -12.03
CA MET A 132 -13.78 12.72 -10.69
C MET A 132 -14.21 13.73 -9.63
N PRO A 133 -14.60 13.26 -8.41
CA PRO A 133 -14.75 14.16 -7.27
C PRO A 133 -13.46 14.99 -7.07
N PRO A 134 -13.57 16.30 -6.76
CA PRO A 134 -12.41 17.21 -6.74
C PRO A 134 -11.24 16.70 -5.88
N GLY A 135 -11.51 16.14 -4.69
CA GLY A 135 -10.48 15.60 -3.81
C GLY A 135 -9.80 14.34 -4.36
N ILE A 136 -10.46 13.57 -5.23
CA ILE A 136 -9.88 12.42 -5.93
C ILE A 136 -9.08 12.88 -7.14
N ALA A 137 -9.62 13.81 -7.93
CA ALA A 137 -8.94 14.36 -9.12
C ALA A 137 -7.57 14.98 -8.77
N ILE A 138 -7.48 15.70 -7.64
CA ILE A 138 -6.21 16.26 -7.15
C ILE A 138 -5.24 15.13 -6.78
N ALA A 139 -5.70 14.17 -6.03
CA ALA A 139 -4.89 13.06 -5.52
C ALA A 139 -4.37 12.13 -6.62
N ALA A 140 -5.16 11.93 -7.67
CA ALA A 140 -4.84 11.03 -8.77
C ALA A 140 -3.51 11.37 -9.46
N LYS A 141 -3.13 12.66 -9.48
CA LYS A 141 -1.84 13.13 -10.01
C LYS A 141 -0.63 12.58 -9.27
N GLY A 142 -0.80 12.10 -8.04
CA GLY A 142 0.27 11.51 -7.23
C GLY A 142 0.61 10.07 -7.58
N CYS A 143 -0.28 9.38 -8.28
CA CYS A 143 -0.13 7.96 -8.61
C CYS A 143 -0.31 7.64 -10.10
N SER A 144 -0.92 8.52 -10.91
CA SER A 144 -1.03 8.32 -12.37
C SER A 144 0.21 8.82 -13.09
N ALA A 145 0.53 8.23 -14.25
CA ALA A 145 1.58 8.74 -15.12
C ALA A 145 1.18 10.10 -15.72
N GLU A 146 2.16 10.92 -16.11
CA GLU A 146 1.92 12.17 -16.86
C GLU A 146 1.57 11.91 -18.32
N GLN A 147 2.19 10.86 -18.86
CA GLN A 147 1.92 10.29 -20.18
C GLN A 147 2.01 8.77 -20.07
N ASP A 148 1.36 8.07 -20.96
CA ASP A 148 1.41 6.61 -20.98
C ASP A 148 2.85 6.13 -21.14
N ILE A 149 3.26 5.25 -20.24
CA ILE A 149 4.61 4.69 -20.19
C ILE A 149 4.55 3.22 -19.79
N SER A 150 5.53 2.44 -20.20
CA SER A 150 5.67 1.05 -19.80
C SER A 150 6.99 0.86 -19.04
N TYR A 151 6.93 0.14 -17.93
CA TYR A 151 8.09 -0.12 -17.08
C TYR A 151 8.49 -1.59 -17.11
N PRO A 152 9.79 -1.91 -16.97
CA PRO A 152 10.26 -3.27 -17.00
C PRO A 152 9.82 -4.06 -15.77
N ILE A 153 9.45 -5.32 -15.99
CA ILE A 153 9.26 -6.36 -14.97
C ILE A 153 10.44 -7.33 -15.04
N ASP A 154 10.96 -7.75 -13.89
CA ASP A 154 11.90 -8.87 -13.86
C ASP A 154 11.14 -10.18 -14.01
N SER A 155 10.95 -10.59 -15.28
CA SER A 155 10.16 -11.78 -15.65
C SER A 155 10.77 -13.07 -15.11
N ASP A 156 12.09 -13.16 -15.05
CA ASP A 156 12.80 -14.35 -14.60
C ASP A 156 12.59 -14.57 -13.10
N LEU A 157 12.78 -13.50 -12.30
CA LEU A 157 12.56 -13.56 -10.85
C LEU A 157 11.05 -13.73 -10.54
N SER A 158 10.16 -13.05 -11.28
CA SER A 158 8.71 -13.23 -11.16
C SER A 158 8.30 -14.68 -11.38
N THR A 159 8.78 -15.29 -12.47
CA THR A 159 8.50 -16.70 -12.82
C THR A 159 9.07 -17.66 -11.76
N HIS A 160 10.27 -17.39 -11.26
CA HIS A 160 10.88 -18.17 -10.20
C HIS A 160 10.05 -18.12 -8.90
N ILE A 161 9.64 -16.92 -8.48
CA ILE A 161 8.79 -16.75 -7.28
C ILE A 161 7.45 -17.45 -7.46
N ILE A 162 6.75 -17.28 -8.59
CA ILE A 162 5.50 -17.97 -8.88
C ILE A 162 5.67 -19.50 -8.78
N SER A 163 6.70 -20.05 -9.41
CA SER A 163 6.97 -21.48 -9.37
C SER A 163 7.28 -21.99 -7.96
N SER A 164 7.99 -21.20 -7.16
CA SER A 164 8.32 -21.52 -5.77
C SER A 164 7.06 -21.48 -4.89
N LEU A 165 6.23 -20.45 -5.05
CA LEU A 165 4.97 -20.30 -4.30
C LEU A 165 4.00 -21.45 -4.59
N THR A 166 3.91 -21.89 -5.87
CA THR A 166 3.08 -23.04 -6.25
C THR A 166 3.55 -24.32 -5.54
N LYS A 167 4.85 -24.54 -5.43
CA LYS A 167 5.42 -25.67 -4.66
C LYS A 167 5.16 -25.56 -3.17
N ASP A 168 5.08 -24.34 -2.64
CA ASP A 168 4.73 -24.04 -1.24
C ASP A 168 3.20 -23.97 -1.01
N HIS A 169 2.40 -24.54 -1.93
CA HIS A 169 0.93 -24.64 -1.86
C HIS A 169 0.20 -23.29 -1.80
N PHE A 170 0.74 -22.27 -2.51
CA PHE A 170 0.02 -21.04 -2.78
C PHE A 170 -0.60 -21.09 -4.18
N ASP A 171 -1.93 -20.94 -4.22
CA ASP A 171 -2.65 -20.71 -5.47
C ASP A 171 -2.68 -19.21 -5.76
N LEU A 172 -2.19 -18.82 -6.92
CA LEU A 172 -2.13 -17.42 -7.33
C LEU A 172 -2.49 -17.24 -8.80
N CYS A 173 -2.99 -16.06 -9.13
CA CYS A 173 -3.24 -15.66 -10.51
C CYS A 173 -1.93 -15.18 -11.14
N ALA A 174 -1.35 -15.98 -12.04
CA ALA A 174 -0.18 -15.59 -12.80
C ALA A 174 -0.60 -14.87 -14.09
N MET A 175 -0.12 -13.65 -14.30
CA MET A 175 -0.51 -12.80 -15.42
C MET A 175 0.69 -12.47 -16.29
N LYS A 176 0.57 -12.67 -17.62
CA LYS A 176 1.58 -12.20 -18.57
C LYS A 176 1.48 -10.67 -18.75
N SER A 177 0.28 -10.12 -18.67
CA SER A 177 -0.02 -8.69 -18.70
C SER A 177 -1.21 -8.41 -17.80
N LEU A 178 -1.42 -7.15 -17.45
CA LEU A 178 -2.68 -6.74 -16.82
C LEU A 178 -3.87 -7.05 -17.75
N PRO A 179 -5.02 -7.45 -17.20
CA PRO A 179 -6.20 -7.72 -18.01
C PRO A 179 -6.67 -6.45 -18.72
N ASP A 180 -7.22 -6.61 -19.92
CA ASP A 180 -7.88 -5.52 -20.62
C ASP A 180 -9.16 -5.08 -19.90
N GLY A 181 -9.43 -3.79 -19.96
CA GLY A 181 -10.68 -3.21 -19.49
C GLY A 181 -11.65 -2.93 -20.62
N PRO A 182 -12.87 -2.45 -20.33
CA PRO A 182 -13.87 -2.11 -21.34
C PRO A 182 -13.38 -1.06 -22.37
N ARG A 183 -12.31 -0.35 -22.07
CA ARG A 183 -11.74 0.72 -22.90
C ARG A 183 -10.33 0.42 -23.41
N GLY A 184 -9.91 -0.85 -23.40
CA GLY A 184 -8.58 -1.28 -23.82
C GLY A 184 -7.64 -1.63 -22.65
N PRO A 185 -6.33 -1.63 -22.88
CA PRO A 185 -5.34 -2.01 -21.88
C PRO A 185 -5.47 -1.24 -20.58
N ARG A 186 -5.28 -1.91 -19.44
CA ARG A 186 -5.23 -1.28 -18.12
C ARG A 186 -3.78 -0.94 -17.74
N GLY A 187 -3.64 0.08 -16.92
CA GLY A 187 -2.41 0.40 -16.22
C GLY A 187 -2.38 -0.21 -14.83
N MET A 188 -1.19 -0.17 -14.21
CA MET A 188 -1.03 -0.56 -12.81
C MET A 188 -1.94 0.26 -11.88
N SER A 189 -2.32 -0.32 -10.74
CA SER A 189 -3.13 0.36 -9.74
C SER A 189 -2.36 1.49 -9.05
N HIS A 190 -3.10 2.37 -8.36
CA HIS A 190 -2.52 3.50 -7.62
C HIS A 190 -1.44 3.09 -6.61
N ALA A 191 -1.57 1.89 -6.02
CA ALA A 191 -0.61 1.36 -5.06
C ALA A 191 0.81 1.22 -5.66
N TYR A 192 0.91 0.80 -6.90
CA TYR A 192 2.19 0.74 -7.63
C TYR A 192 2.54 2.10 -8.21
N GLY A 193 1.59 2.76 -8.85
CA GLY A 193 1.79 4.07 -9.48
C GLY A 193 2.40 5.10 -8.53
N PHE A 194 2.02 5.10 -7.25
CA PHE A 194 2.61 5.95 -6.23
C PHE A 194 4.12 5.68 -6.04
N ILE A 195 4.53 4.42 -6.04
CA ILE A 195 5.96 4.05 -5.89
C ILE A 195 6.77 4.58 -7.06
N TYR A 196 6.29 4.37 -8.29
CA TYR A 196 6.96 4.87 -9.50
C TYR A 196 6.98 6.40 -9.58
N ARG A 197 5.95 7.09 -9.07
CA ARG A 197 5.83 8.55 -9.15
C ARG A 197 6.51 9.31 -8.02
N ARG A 198 6.58 8.71 -6.84
CA ARG A 198 6.93 9.45 -5.63
C ARG A 198 8.17 8.92 -4.91
N ILE A 199 8.52 7.66 -5.14
CA ILE A 199 9.64 7.01 -4.45
C ILE A 199 10.82 6.73 -5.40
N MET A 200 10.55 6.14 -6.57
CA MET A 200 11.60 5.87 -7.55
C MET A 200 12.05 7.15 -8.25
N LYS A 201 13.35 7.45 -8.21
CA LYS A 201 13.96 8.52 -9.01
C LYS A 201 14.33 8.06 -10.43
N LYS A 202 14.62 6.77 -10.57
CA LYS A 202 14.88 6.09 -11.85
C LYS A 202 14.10 4.79 -11.91
N PRO A 203 13.68 4.33 -13.08
CA PRO A 203 13.05 3.03 -13.22
C PRO A 203 13.95 1.91 -12.72
N ILE A 204 13.42 1.03 -11.87
CA ILE A 204 14.04 -0.20 -11.39
C ILE A 204 13.16 -1.34 -11.91
N PRO A 205 13.73 -2.40 -12.55
CA PRO A 205 12.96 -3.59 -12.86
C PRO A 205 12.22 -4.11 -11.64
N ALA A 206 10.92 -4.43 -11.78
CA ALA A 206 10.11 -4.75 -10.61
C ALA A 206 9.46 -6.12 -10.68
N VAL A 207 9.09 -6.66 -9.52
CA VAL A 207 8.17 -7.78 -9.35
C VAL A 207 6.92 -7.25 -8.67
N HIS A 208 5.77 -7.33 -9.33
CA HIS A 208 4.49 -6.89 -8.76
C HIS A 208 3.75 -8.07 -8.13
N VAL A 209 3.49 -7.96 -6.83
CA VAL A 209 2.65 -8.89 -6.06
C VAL A 209 1.43 -8.12 -5.59
N CYS A 210 0.25 -8.50 -6.07
CA CYS A 210 -1.00 -7.85 -5.72
C CYS A 210 -1.81 -8.74 -4.77
N LEU A 211 -2.23 -8.16 -3.64
CA LEU A 211 -3.11 -8.80 -2.66
C LEU A 211 -4.51 -8.20 -2.75
N ASN A 212 -5.52 -9.06 -2.76
CA ASN A 212 -6.88 -8.59 -2.51
C ASN A 212 -7.04 -8.30 -1.02
N THR A 213 -6.64 -7.11 -0.58
CA THR A 213 -6.82 -6.71 0.81
C THR A 213 -8.24 -6.21 1.10
N PHE A 214 -8.94 -5.71 0.08
CA PHE A 214 -10.12 -4.86 0.24
C PHE A 214 -11.46 -5.60 0.05
N TYR A 215 -11.55 -6.53 -0.91
CA TYR A 215 -12.84 -7.11 -1.33
C TYR A 215 -13.05 -8.53 -0.84
N GLN A 216 -14.12 -8.73 -0.07
CA GLN A 216 -14.57 -10.07 0.30
C GLN A 216 -15.07 -10.87 -0.92
N PRO A 217 -15.11 -12.22 -0.86
CA PRO A 217 -14.89 -13.06 0.32
C PRO A 217 -13.49 -13.70 0.41
N ASN A 218 -12.55 -13.42 -0.50
CA ASN A 218 -11.29 -14.17 -0.62
C ASN A 218 -10.04 -13.38 -0.21
N GLN A 219 -10.18 -12.42 0.70
CA GLN A 219 -9.06 -11.68 1.27
C GLN A 219 -8.11 -12.63 2.02
N PRO A 220 -6.79 -12.59 1.78
CA PRO A 220 -5.85 -13.34 2.61
C PRO A 220 -5.87 -12.82 4.04
N THR A 221 -5.83 -13.71 5.02
CA THR A 221 -5.71 -13.35 6.45
C THR A 221 -4.32 -12.81 6.76
N ALA A 222 -4.16 -12.11 7.89
CA ALA A 222 -2.84 -11.62 8.35
C ALA A 222 -1.84 -12.78 8.48
N SER A 223 -2.25 -13.93 9.03
CA SER A 223 -1.42 -15.12 9.11
C SER A 223 -1.04 -15.69 7.73
N ARG A 224 -1.96 -15.63 6.75
CA ARG A 224 -1.67 -16.02 5.36
C ARG A 224 -0.68 -15.05 4.70
N CYS A 225 -0.77 -13.74 5.01
CA CYS A 225 0.18 -12.73 4.55
C CYS A 225 1.58 -12.96 5.12
N VAL A 226 1.72 -13.30 6.40
CA VAL A 226 3.00 -13.71 6.99
C VAL A 226 3.56 -14.94 6.29
N ALA A 227 2.74 -15.98 6.07
CA ALA A 227 3.17 -17.19 5.39
C ALA A 227 3.63 -16.92 3.93
N LEU A 228 2.88 -16.09 3.21
CA LEU A 228 3.22 -15.65 1.84
C LEU A 228 4.56 -14.90 1.82
N GLY A 229 4.74 -13.93 2.71
CA GLY A 229 5.98 -13.17 2.78
C GLY A 229 7.19 -14.05 3.05
N LYS A 230 7.09 -14.98 4.01
CA LYS A 230 8.14 -15.98 4.26
C LYS A 230 8.45 -16.82 3.02
N ALA A 231 7.43 -17.28 2.29
CA ALA A 231 7.62 -18.08 1.09
C ALA A 231 8.30 -17.26 -0.04
N ILE A 232 7.91 -16.00 -0.24
CA ILE A 232 8.57 -15.09 -1.19
C ILE A 232 10.03 -14.86 -0.78
N GLY A 233 10.30 -14.57 0.49
CA GLY A 233 11.68 -14.36 0.98
C GLY A 233 12.58 -15.57 0.74
N ARG A 234 12.09 -16.78 1.05
CA ARG A 234 12.82 -18.03 0.73
C ARG A 234 13.03 -18.20 -0.78
N ALA A 235 12.03 -17.88 -1.60
CA ALA A 235 12.17 -17.96 -3.06
C ALA A 235 13.28 -17.02 -3.56
N VAL A 236 13.34 -15.77 -3.06
CA VAL A 236 14.42 -14.83 -3.40
C VAL A 236 15.79 -15.38 -2.97
N ASN A 237 15.93 -15.82 -1.72
CA ASN A 237 17.19 -16.35 -1.20
C ASN A 237 17.69 -17.60 -1.97
N ASN A 238 16.77 -18.37 -2.56
CA ASN A 238 17.08 -19.55 -3.36
C ASN A 238 17.25 -19.24 -4.86
N TYR A 239 17.12 -17.98 -5.28
CA TYR A 239 17.28 -17.62 -6.68
C TYR A 239 18.77 -17.60 -7.07
N ASN A 240 19.12 -18.40 -8.09
CA ASN A 240 20.53 -18.61 -8.46
C ASN A 240 21.08 -17.54 -9.44
N ARG A 241 20.79 -16.27 -9.13
CA ARG A 241 21.40 -15.11 -9.80
C ARG A 241 21.92 -14.16 -8.74
N ASN A 242 23.00 -13.44 -9.04
CA ASN A 242 23.53 -12.41 -8.15
C ASN A 242 22.72 -11.14 -8.35
N LEU A 243 21.72 -10.90 -7.49
CA LEU A 243 20.83 -9.74 -7.53
C LEU A 243 20.71 -9.10 -6.14
N ARG A 244 20.74 -7.79 -6.10
CA ARG A 244 20.41 -6.98 -4.94
C ARG A 244 18.91 -6.65 -5.00
N VAL A 245 18.13 -7.26 -4.13
CA VAL A 245 16.66 -7.12 -4.14
C VAL A 245 16.20 -6.17 -3.03
N ALA A 246 15.47 -5.13 -3.41
CA ALA A 246 14.70 -4.34 -2.46
C ALA A 246 13.24 -4.80 -2.43
N VAL A 247 12.56 -4.57 -1.29
CA VAL A 247 11.16 -4.96 -1.10
C VAL A 247 10.36 -3.76 -0.58
N CYS A 248 9.19 -3.52 -1.17
CA CYS A 248 8.30 -2.43 -0.80
C CYS A 248 6.92 -2.95 -0.40
N GLY A 249 6.41 -2.50 0.76
CA GLY A 249 4.99 -2.59 1.14
C GLY A 249 4.29 -1.26 0.85
N SER A 250 3.40 -1.25 -0.13
CA SER A 250 2.62 -0.06 -0.51
C SER A 250 1.21 -0.16 0.04
N GLY A 251 0.85 0.74 0.96
CA GLY A 251 -0.47 0.75 1.61
C GLY A 251 -0.52 1.71 2.79
N GLY A 252 -1.70 2.14 3.19
CA GLY A 252 -1.91 2.92 4.41
C GLY A 252 -1.87 2.06 5.68
N LEU A 253 -1.69 2.71 6.85
CA LEU A 253 -2.06 2.15 8.13
C LEU A 253 -3.59 2.32 8.32
N SER A 254 -4.12 2.52 9.54
CA SER A 254 -5.57 2.62 9.69
C SER A 254 -6.16 3.77 8.87
N HIS A 255 -7.20 3.48 8.09
CA HIS A 255 -8.03 4.38 7.30
C HIS A 255 -9.30 3.65 6.78
N PHE A 256 -10.44 4.27 6.49
CA PHE A 256 -10.65 5.74 6.42
C PHE A 256 -10.96 6.38 7.78
N VAL A 257 -11.08 5.60 8.85
CA VAL A 257 -11.11 6.08 10.23
C VAL A 257 -9.80 5.67 10.90
N ILE A 258 -9.10 6.64 11.49
CA ILE A 258 -7.80 6.41 12.12
C ILE A 258 -7.99 5.77 13.50
N ASP A 259 -7.26 4.68 13.76
CA ASP A 259 -7.15 4.02 15.06
C ASP A 259 -5.67 3.95 15.49
N GLU A 260 -5.22 4.98 16.21
CA GLU A 260 -3.82 5.08 16.64
C GLU A 260 -3.39 3.94 17.57
N GLU A 261 -4.31 3.41 18.39
CA GLU A 261 -4.00 2.28 19.29
C GLU A 261 -3.73 1.00 18.48
N PHE A 262 -4.55 0.72 17.48
CA PHE A 262 -4.34 -0.41 16.58
C PHE A 262 -3.05 -0.23 15.78
N ASP A 263 -2.82 0.96 15.21
CA ASP A 263 -1.61 1.27 14.47
C ASP A 263 -0.34 1.11 15.30
N GLN A 264 -0.36 1.47 16.60
CA GLN A 264 0.78 1.24 17.49
C GLN A 264 1.10 -0.24 17.67
N ARG A 265 0.09 -1.11 17.79
CA ARG A 265 0.30 -2.57 17.84
C ARG A 265 0.90 -3.10 16.55
N VAL A 266 0.38 -2.63 15.39
CA VAL A 266 0.93 -2.96 14.08
C VAL A 266 2.39 -2.50 13.97
N ASN A 267 2.67 -1.23 14.28
CA ASN A 267 4.01 -0.65 14.23
C ASN A 267 4.99 -1.39 15.15
N GLN A 268 4.55 -1.83 16.33
CA GLN A 268 5.39 -2.66 17.22
C GLN A 268 5.79 -3.97 16.52
N GLY A 269 4.83 -4.69 15.94
CA GLY A 269 5.11 -5.93 15.21
C GLY A 269 6.02 -5.74 14.01
N LEU A 270 5.79 -4.67 13.23
CA LEU A 270 6.60 -4.34 12.06
C LEU A 270 8.03 -3.93 12.45
N LYS A 271 8.19 -3.12 13.49
CA LYS A 271 9.48 -2.64 14.00
C LYS A 271 10.35 -3.77 14.53
N THR A 272 9.74 -4.70 15.27
CA THR A 272 10.46 -5.82 15.90
C THR A 272 10.50 -7.07 15.02
N LEU A 273 9.83 -7.05 13.87
CA LEU A 273 9.62 -8.20 12.99
C LEU A 273 9.01 -9.40 13.76
N ASP A 274 8.08 -9.10 14.68
CA ASP A 274 7.34 -10.13 15.41
C ASP A 274 6.23 -10.72 14.55
N MET A 275 6.56 -11.79 13.82
CA MET A 275 5.63 -12.47 12.93
C MET A 275 4.45 -13.10 13.67
N ASN A 276 4.61 -13.47 14.94
CA ASN A 276 3.51 -14.04 15.74
C ASN A 276 2.51 -12.93 16.11
N LEU A 277 2.99 -11.78 16.55
CA LEU A 277 2.13 -10.63 16.81
C LEU A 277 1.38 -10.21 15.53
N LEU A 278 2.10 -10.06 14.40
CA LEU A 278 1.49 -9.66 13.13
C LEU A 278 0.45 -10.67 12.63
N ALA A 279 0.71 -11.98 12.77
CA ALA A 279 -0.23 -13.03 12.38
C ALA A 279 -1.47 -13.14 13.28
N SER A 280 -1.40 -12.62 14.51
CA SER A 280 -2.47 -12.69 15.53
C SER A 280 -3.32 -11.41 15.61
N LEU A 281 -3.07 -10.42 14.75
CA LEU A 281 -3.90 -9.22 14.72
C LEU A 281 -5.35 -9.56 14.35
N PRO A 282 -6.34 -8.86 14.94
CA PRO A 282 -7.75 -9.20 14.75
C PRO A 282 -8.20 -8.95 13.31
N GLU A 283 -8.67 -9.99 12.63
CA GLU A 283 -9.07 -9.92 11.22
C GLU A 283 -10.23 -8.96 10.99
N GLU A 284 -11.12 -8.80 11.95
CA GLU A 284 -12.25 -7.87 11.90
C GLU A 284 -11.84 -6.39 11.85
N TYR A 285 -10.56 -6.07 12.12
CA TYR A 285 -10.03 -4.71 11.98
C TYR A 285 -9.51 -4.43 10.56
N PHE A 286 -9.21 -5.48 9.81
CA PHE A 286 -8.74 -5.37 8.43
C PHE A 286 -9.89 -5.23 7.42
N ILE A 287 -10.73 -4.21 7.65
CA ILE A 287 -11.86 -3.86 6.78
C ILE A 287 -11.59 -2.52 6.13
N SER A 288 -12.14 -2.32 4.92
CA SER A 288 -11.97 -1.07 4.17
C SER A 288 -10.48 -0.76 3.96
N GLY A 289 -10.08 0.50 4.04
CA GLY A 289 -8.70 0.93 3.83
C GLY A 289 -7.69 0.31 4.80
N THR A 290 -8.04 0.13 6.07
CA THR A 290 -7.17 -0.49 7.09
C THR A 290 -6.65 -1.88 6.68
N SER A 291 -7.34 -2.57 5.78
CA SER A 291 -6.91 -3.86 5.24
C SER A 291 -5.56 -3.82 4.49
N GLU A 292 -5.13 -2.65 4.02
CA GLU A 292 -3.84 -2.46 3.32
C GLU A 292 -2.63 -2.71 4.21
N ILE A 293 -2.78 -2.73 5.54
CA ILE A 293 -1.76 -3.17 6.50
C ILE A 293 -1.23 -4.57 6.14
N LYS A 294 -2.04 -5.42 5.49
CA LYS A 294 -1.64 -6.75 5.01
C LYS A 294 -0.49 -6.69 3.99
N ASN A 295 -0.35 -5.61 3.22
CA ASN A 295 0.81 -5.40 2.35
C ASN A 295 2.09 -5.22 3.18
N TRP A 296 2.00 -4.48 4.29
CA TRP A 296 3.11 -4.28 5.22
C TRP A 296 3.50 -5.56 5.96
N ILE A 297 2.51 -6.34 6.39
CA ILE A 297 2.73 -7.65 7.06
C ILE A 297 3.49 -8.60 6.11
N THR A 298 3.07 -8.65 4.85
CA THR A 298 3.75 -9.48 3.83
C THR A 298 5.19 -9.01 3.62
N THR A 299 5.40 -7.70 3.49
CA THR A 299 6.74 -7.11 3.33
C THR A 299 7.62 -7.38 4.54
N ALA A 300 7.12 -7.18 5.76
CA ALA A 300 7.85 -7.47 6.99
C ALA A 300 8.31 -8.95 7.05
N ALA A 301 7.46 -9.87 6.61
CA ALA A 301 7.82 -11.28 6.56
C ALA A 301 8.90 -11.58 5.51
N ILE A 302 8.91 -10.89 4.36
CA ILE A 302 9.96 -11.03 3.34
C ILE A 302 11.31 -10.52 3.90
N VAL A 303 11.33 -9.32 4.46
CA VAL A 303 12.58 -8.71 4.98
C VAL A 303 13.13 -9.46 6.18
N ASN A 304 12.27 -10.11 6.97
CA ASN A 304 12.69 -10.99 8.06
C ASN A 304 13.46 -12.22 7.55
N GLU A 305 13.06 -12.81 6.42
CA GLU A 305 13.81 -13.90 5.76
C GLU A 305 15.16 -13.41 5.20
N GLY A 306 15.28 -12.11 4.88
CA GLY A 306 16.53 -11.46 4.50
C GLY A 306 17.42 -11.06 5.68
N GLY A 307 16.97 -11.26 6.93
CA GLY A 307 17.72 -10.90 8.13
C GLY A 307 17.89 -9.39 8.36
N LEU A 308 17.06 -8.56 7.72
CA LEU A 308 17.10 -7.11 7.89
C LEU A 308 16.58 -6.66 9.26
N LYS A 309 16.94 -5.44 9.63
CA LYS A 309 16.48 -4.81 10.89
C LYS A 309 15.86 -3.45 10.61
N ASN A 310 14.87 -3.07 11.40
CA ASN A 310 14.26 -1.75 11.29
C ASN A 310 15.27 -0.64 11.55
N SER A 311 15.29 0.37 10.69
CA SER A 311 16.19 1.53 10.80
C SER A 311 15.43 2.87 10.83
N MET A 312 14.21 2.92 10.37
CA MET A 312 13.35 4.12 10.40
C MET A 312 11.90 3.72 10.62
N LEU A 313 11.19 4.52 11.41
CA LEU A 313 9.74 4.48 11.50
C LEU A 313 9.22 5.89 11.77
N ASP A 314 8.52 6.46 10.79
CA ASP A 314 7.73 7.68 10.96
C ASP A 314 6.24 7.29 10.90
N TYR A 315 5.47 7.70 11.93
CA TYR A 315 4.03 7.50 12.03
C TYR A 315 3.34 8.85 12.16
N ILE A 316 2.45 9.18 11.24
CA ILE A 316 1.83 10.51 11.14
C ILE A 316 0.32 10.35 10.90
N PRO A 317 -0.53 10.51 11.95
CA PRO A 317 -1.99 10.39 11.82
C PRO A 317 -2.59 11.63 11.16
N CYS A 318 -2.95 11.55 9.88
CA CYS A 318 -3.47 12.68 9.10
C CYS A 318 -5.00 12.75 9.17
N TYR A 319 -5.53 13.30 10.26
CA TYR A 319 -6.95 13.54 10.43
C TYR A 319 -7.47 14.63 9.50
N ARG A 320 -8.67 14.42 8.92
CA ARG A 320 -9.36 15.38 8.06
C ARG A 320 -10.71 15.85 8.63
N SER A 321 -11.23 15.21 9.68
CA SER A 321 -12.49 15.58 10.32
C SER A 321 -12.54 15.27 11.82
N GLU A 322 -13.52 15.84 12.48
CA GLU A 322 -13.89 15.64 13.87
C GLU A 322 -14.42 14.23 14.19
N ALA A 323 -14.82 13.47 13.18
CA ALA A 323 -15.20 12.06 13.33
C ALA A 323 -13.97 11.12 13.37
N GLY A 324 -12.75 11.67 13.24
CA GLY A 324 -11.52 10.89 13.16
C GLY A 324 -11.29 10.25 11.80
N THR A 325 -12.00 10.72 10.75
CA THR A 325 -11.71 10.27 9.41
C THR A 325 -10.39 10.86 8.93
N GLY A 326 -9.66 10.09 8.15
CA GLY A 326 -8.33 10.43 7.68
C GLY A 326 -7.56 9.21 7.20
N ASN A 327 -6.25 9.35 7.18
CA ASN A 327 -5.32 8.25 6.92
C ASN A 327 -4.14 8.36 7.88
N ALA A 328 -3.87 7.31 8.61
CA ALA A 328 -2.61 7.18 9.33
C ALA A 328 -1.51 6.86 8.33
N MET A 329 -0.53 7.75 8.23
CA MET A 329 0.62 7.58 7.35
C MET A 329 1.71 6.83 8.09
N GLY A 330 2.26 5.81 7.43
CA GLY A 330 3.45 5.10 7.88
C GLY A 330 4.55 5.21 6.84
N PHE A 331 5.79 5.32 7.32
CA PHE A 331 7.02 5.29 6.52
C PHE A 331 8.07 4.53 7.32
N MET A 332 8.56 3.42 6.77
CA MET A 332 9.46 2.51 7.50
C MET A 332 10.55 1.98 6.58
N THR A 333 11.72 1.71 7.15
CA THR A 333 12.81 1.00 6.46
C THR A 333 13.37 -0.12 7.32
N TRP A 334 13.80 -1.18 6.68
CA TRP A 334 14.54 -2.31 7.23
C TRP A 334 15.84 -2.56 6.51
#